data_060097e244bff25b60e10195ad541d59
#
_entry.id   060097e244bff25b60e10195ad541d59
#
_cell.length_a   1.000
_cell.length_b   1.000
_cell.length_c   1.000
_cell.angle_alpha   90.00
_cell.angle_beta   90.00
_cell.angle_gamma   90.00
#
_symmetry.space_group_name_H-M   'P 1'
#
loop_
_entity.id
_entity.type
_entity.pdbx_description
1 polymer ?
#
loop_
_entity_poly.entity_id
_entity_poly.type
_entity_poly.pdbx_seq_one_letter_code
_entity_poly.pdbx_strand_id
1 'polypeptide(L)'
;MRSATYRPPGLVLTEHEFEVPVDHARPDGDKLTIFAREVVPTGRENEDLPWLVFLQGGPGFEAARPTKPGDPVWLEPALKDHRVLMLDQRGTGRSTPLDVDGMPPDAQADYLKHFRADSIVRDAEFIRVELGVRQWSVLGQSFGGFCVTTYLSLAPHGLAAAYITGGLPPVDRHIDDVYRATYKRALARNHAYYARYPDDRDRVRTLLERLESEDIRLPSGDRLTAR
;
A
#
# COMPACT_ATOMS: atom_id res chain seq x y z
N MET A 1 7.39 6.82 -20.48
CA MET A 1 7.20 7.50 -19.19
C MET A 1 6.57 8.87 -19.43
N ARG A 2 5.46 9.21 -18.77
CA ARG A 2 4.89 10.57 -18.76
C ARG A 2 5.30 11.21 -17.44
N SER A 3 5.65 12.51 -17.45
CA SER A 3 6.01 13.23 -16.24
C SER A 3 5.37 14.61 -16.19
N ALA A 4 4.95 15.01 -14.99
CA ALA A 4 4.46 16.35 -14.69
C ALA A 4 5.15 16.82 -13.39
N THR A 5 5.46 18.12 -13.29
CA THR A 5 6.15 18.66 -12.12
C THR A 5 5.30 19.70 -11.43
N TYR A 6 5.22 19.61 -10.08
CA TYR A 6 4.50 20.52 -9.19
C TYR A 6 5.44 21.04 -8.11
N ARG A 7 5.20 22.25 -7.61
CA ARG A 7 6.06 22.94 -6.64
C ARG A 7 5.25 23.43 -5.43
N PRO A 8 4.82 22.53 -4.51
CA PRO A 8 4.28 22.98 -3.23
C PRO A 8 5.40 23.59 -2.37
N PRO A 9 5.05 24.35 -1.30
CA PRO A 9 6.05 25.02 -0.47
C PRO A 9 7.13 24.06 0.06
N GLY A 10 8.40 24.35 -0.28
CA GLY A 10 9.57 23.58 0.15
C GLY A 10 9.84 22.27 -0.58
N LEU A 11 8.99 21.88 -1.54
CA LEU A 11 9.09 20.62 -2.27
C LEU A 11 9.04 20.82 -3.79
N VAL A 12 9.64 19.88 -4.51
CA VAL A 12 9.40 19.64 -5.93
C VAL A 12 8.89 18.21 -6.06
N LEU A 13 7.74 18.05 -6.68
CA LEU A 13 7.08 16.78 -6.92
C LEU A 13 7.11 16.49 -8.42
N THR A 14 7.74 15.40 -8.83
CA THR A 14 7.68 14.92 -10.21
C THR A 14 6.86 13.64 -10.27
N GLU A 15 5.80 13.66 -11.06
CA GLU A 15 4.89 12.53 -11.23
C GLU A 15 5.32 11.68 -12.43
N HIS A 16 5.37 10.39 -12.24
CA HIS A 16 5.77 9.40 -13.24
C HIS A 16 4.67 8.37 -13.44
N GLU A 17 4.52 7.91 -14.68
CA GLU A 17 3.64 6.79 -15.03
C GLU A 17 4.46 5.74 -15.79
N PHE A 18 4.35 4.49 -15.39
CA PHE A 18 5.07 3.35 -15.95
C PHE A 18 4.08 2.27 -16.40
N GLU A 19 4.28 1.72 -17.59
CA GLU A 19 3.51 0.60 -18.09
C GLU A 19 4.20 -0.71 -17.69
N VAL A 20 3.57 -1.47 -16.80
CA VAL A 20 4.08 -2.76 -16.32
C VAL A 20 3.15 -3.90 -16.73
N PRO A 21 3.60 -5.15 -16.87
CA PRO A 21 2.71 -6.27 -17.16
C PRO A 21 1.81 -6.60 -15.96
N VAL A 22 0.58 -7.01 -16.21
CA VAL A 22 -0.30 -7.62 -15.20
C VAL A 22 0.40 -8.84 -14.61
N ASP A 23 0.86 -9.73 -15.48
CA ASP A 23 1.61 -10.93 -15.13
C ASP A 23 3.07 -10.77 -15.58
N HIS A 24 3.98 -10.61 -14.64
CA HIS A 24 5.41 -10.50 -14.91
C HIS A 24 6.04 -11.74 -15.54
N ALA A 25 5.37 -12.90 -15.50
CA ALA A 25 5.79 -14.09 -16.25
C ALA A 25 5.40 -14.03 -17.74
N ARG A 26 4.51 -13.08 -18.10
CA ARG A 26 4.06 -12.84 -19.47
C ARG A 26 4.21 -11.35 -19.82
N PRO A 27 5.44 -10.87 -20.02
CA PRO A 27 5.71 -9.44 -20.17
C PRO A 27 5.06 -8.79 -21.39
N ASP A 28 4.67 -9.56 -22.40
CA ASP A 28 3.97 -9.09 -23.61
C ASP A 28 2.43 -9.13 -23.49
N GLY A 29 1.90 -9.58 -22.32
CA GLY A 29 0.47 -9.62 -22.02
C GLY A 29 -0.11 -8.25 -21.66
N ASP A 30 -1.28 -8.29 -21.00
CA ASP A 30 -1.99 -7.09 -20.53
C ASP A 30 -1.12 -6.24 -19.61
N LYS A 31 -1.30 -4.92 -19.68
CA LYS A 31 -0.52 -3.94 -18.92
C LYS A 31 -1.35 -3.23 -17.88
N LEU A 32 -0.65 -2.77 -16.84
CA LEU A 32 -1.14 -1.82 -15.84
C LEU A 32 -0.30 -0.55 -15.90
N THR A 33 -0.90 0.59 -15.66
CA THR A 33 -0.18 1.82 -15.37
C THR A 33 0.14 1.87 -13.88
N ILE A 34 1.40 2.02 -13.52
CA ILE A 34 1.86 2.27 -12.15
C ILE A 34 2.23 3.74 -12.02
N PHE A 35 1.63 4.39 -11.06
CA PHE A 35 1.93 5.78 -10.71
C PHE A 35 2.96 5.86 -9.59
N ALA A 36 3.93 6.76 -9.73
CA ALA A 36 4.89 7.08 -8.68
C ALA A 36 5.14 8.59 -8.63
N ARG A 37 5.37 9.10 -7.44
CA ARG A 37 5.69 10.51 -7.20
C ARG A 37 7.08 10.62 -6.59
N GLU A 38 7.99 11.21 -7.35
CA GLU A 38 9.30 11.63 -6.88
C GLU A 38 9.17 12.91 -6.07
N VAL A 39 9.84 12.98 -4.93
CA VAL A 39 9.83 14.12 -4.00
C VAL A 39 11.25 14.51 -3.68
N VAL A 40 11.59 15.77 -3.90
CA VAL A 40 12.88 16.37 -3.49
C VAL A 40 12.63 17.72 -2.83
N PRO A 41 13.51 18.22 -1.95
CA PRO A 41 13.44 19.59 -1.46
C PRO A 41 13.66 20.60 -2.60
N THR A 42 12.99 21.74 -2.54
CA THR A 42 13.23 22.84 -3.49
C THR A 42 14.70 23.25 -3.49
N GLY A 43 15.29 23.34 -4.68
CA GLY A 43 16.70 23.70 -4.89
C GLY A 43 17.66 22.51 -4.93
N ARG A 44 17.18 21.29 -4.66
CA ARG A 44 17.99 20.06 -4.71
C ARG A 44 17.61 19.11 -5.86
N GLU A 45 16.82 19.59 -6.83
CA GLU A 45 16.29 18.78 -7.94
C GLU A 45 17.38 18.12 -8.78
N ASN A 46 18.51 18.82 -8.93
CA ASN A 46 19.64 18.38 -9.77
C ASN A 46 20.78 17.71 -8.97
N GLU A 47 20.60 17.51 -7.66
CA GLU A 47 21.59 16.79 -6.86
C GLU A 47 21.51 15.28 -7.11
N ASP A 48 22.64 14.60 -7.13
CA ASP A 48 22.72 13.14 -7.22
C ASP A 48 22.45 12.50 -5.85
N LEU A 49 21.19 12.58 -5.42
CA LEU A 49 20.73 12.02 -4.16
C LEU A 49 20.40 10.52 -4.32
N PRO A 50 20.79 9.67 -3.37
CA PRO A 50 20.35 8.28 -3.36
C PRO A 50 18.81 8.20 -3.26
N TRP A 51 18.23 7.16 -3.87
CA TRP A 51 16.80 6.97 -3.89
C TRP A 51 16.32 6.22 -2.65
N LEU A 52 15.17 6.66 -2.12
CA LEU A 52 14.38 5.95 -1.12
C LEU A 52 12.97 5.72 -1.66
N VAL A 53 12.57 4.46 -1.83
CA VAL A 53 11.21 4.12 -2.24
C VAL A 53 10.34 3.86 -1.02
N PHE A 54 9.18 4.52 -0.96
CA PHE A 54 8.19 4.30 0.07
C PHE A 54 7.11 3.32 -0.42
N LEU A 55 6.93 2.23 0.32
CA LEU A 55 5.90 1.22 0.13
C LEU A 55 4.85 1.38 1.23
N GLN A 56 3.67 1.88 0.84
CA GLN A 56 2.56 2.18 1.75
C GLN A 56 1.97 0.91 2.35
N GLY A 57 1.39 1.07 3.52
CA GLY A 57 0.61 0.04 4.21
C GLY A 57 -0.81 -0.12 3.65
N GLY A 58 -1.65 -0.72 4.43
CA GLY A 58 -3.00 -1.11 4.09
C GLY A 58 -3.15 -2.62 4.16
N PRO A 59 -3.22 -3.35 3.05
CA PRO A 59 -3.16 -2.94 1.62
C PRO A 59 -4.36 -2.09 1.17
N GLY A 60 -4.21 -1.42 0.02
CA GLY A 60 -5.30 -0.72 -0.67
C GLY A 60 -5.26 0.81 -0.60
N PHE A 61 -4.23 1.40 0.02
CA PHE A 61 -4.07 2.85 0.10
C PHE A 61 -2.94 3.35 -0.80
N GLU A 62 -3.14 4.53 -1.38
CA GLU A 62 -2.11 5.27 -2.09
C GLU A 62 -1.02 5.80 -1.16
N ALA A 63 0.12 6.13 -1.71
CA ALA A 63 1.13 6.94 -1.06
C ALA A 63 0.67 8.41 -1.06
N ALA A 64 0.19 8.90 0.08
CA ALA A 64 -0.42 10.21 0.20
C ALA A 64 0.47 11.33 -0.40
N ARG A 65 -0.15 12.25 -1.16
CA ARG A 65 0.56 13.38 -1.78
C ARG A 65 1.08 14.34 -0.70
N PRO A 66 2.40 14.58 -0.60
CA PRO A 66 2.94 15.56 0.32
C PRO A 66 2.52 16.98 -0.05
N THR A 67 2.17 17.78 0.95
CA THR A 67 1.86 19.21 0.79
C THR A 67 2.95 20.12 1.35
N LYS A 68 3.83 19.56 2.18
CA LYS A 68 4.99 20.20 2.81
C LYS A 68 6.02 19.14 3.23
N PRO A 69 7.28 19.47 3.52
CA PRO A 69 8.33 18.50 3.86
C PRO A 69 8.00 17.57 5.04
N GLY A 70 7.32 18.06 6.08
CA GLY A 70 6.97 17.29 7.28
C GLY A 70 5.64 16.53 7.21
N ASP A 71 5.07 16.32 6.02
CA ASP A 71 3.82 15.61 5.82
C ASP A 71 3.97 14.55 4.70
N PRO A 72 4.07 13.28 5.06
CA PRO A 72 4.08 12.68 6.42
C PRO A 72 5.37 13.00 7.21
N VAL A 73 5.30 12.84 8.54
CA VAL A 73 6.39 13.23 9.47
C VAL A 73 7.75 12.61 9.14
N TRP A 74 7.78 11.37 8.65
CA TRP A 74 9.02 10.67 8.28
C TRP A 74 9.68 11.25 7.01
N LEU A 75 8.95 12.00 6.19
CA LEU A 75 9.43 12.50 4.91
C LEU A 75 10.55 13.54 5.07
N GLU A 76 10.39 14.49 6.00
CA GLU A 76 11.40 15.54 6.21
C GLU A 76 12.79 15.01 6.60
N PRO A 77 12.94 14.08 7.55
CA PRO A 77 14.24 13.47 7.80
C PRO A 77 14.76 12.67 6.60
N ALA A 78 13.91 11.98 5.85
CA ALA A 78 14.32 11.22 4.67
C ALA A 78 14.87 12.15 3.55
N LEU A 79 14.25 13.30 3.33
CA LEU A 79 14.64 14.28 2.32
C LEU A 79 15.99 14.96 2.59
N LYS A 80 16.55 14.82 3.80
CA LYS A 80 17.92 15.34 4.09
C LYS A 80 18.96 14.62 3.26
N ASP A 81 18.80 13.32 3.06
CA ASP A 81 19.81 12.46 2.49
C ASP A 81 19.34 11.69 1.24
N HIS A 82 18.06 11.78 0.90
CA HIS A 82 17.47 10.98 -0.19
C HIS A 82 16.55 11.80 -1.08
N ARG A 83 16.44 11.34 -2.30
CA ARG A 83 15.34 11.57 -3.23
C ARG A 83 14.29 10.49 -2.95
N VAL A 84 13.06 10.87 -2.64
CA VAL A 84 12.02 9.93 -2.22
C VAL A 84 11.08 9.61 -3.37
N LEU A 85 10.84 8.34 -3.65
CA LEU A 85 9.82 7.87 -4.58
C LEU A 85 8.64 7.30 -3.80
N MET A 86 7.50 7.97 -3.86
CA MET A 86 6.24 7.53 -3.26
C MET A 86 5.47 6.75 -4.31
N LEU A 87 5.39 5.44 -4.13
CA LEU A 87 4.81 4.51 -5.09
C LEU A 87 3.36 4.20 -4.73
N ASP A 88 2.43 4.52 -5.63
CA ASP A 88 1.09 3.96 -5.59
C ASP A 88 1.18 2.52 -6.13
N GLN A 89 1.05 1.56 -5.23
CA GLN A 89 1.14 0.14 -5.59
C GLN A 89 0.02 -0.22 -6.57
N ARG A 90 0.22 -1.28 -7.37
CA ARG A 90 -0.83 -1.76 -8.29
C ARG A 90 -2.18 -1.91 -7.58
N GLY A 91 -3.25 -1.44 -8.20
CA GLY A 91 -4.60 -1.44 -7.62
C GLY A 91 -4.88 -0.30 -6.64
N THR A 92 -3.97 0.68 -6.46
CA THR A 92 -4.15 1.76 -5.49
C THR A 92 -3.94 3.14 -6.11
N GLY A 93 -4.54 4.16 -5.51
CA GLY A 93 -4.32 5.56 -5.82
C GLY A 93 -4.52 5.88 -7.30
N ARG A 94 -3.47 6.41 -7.93
CA ARG A 94 -3.46 6.77 -9.35
C ARG A 94 -2.92 5.67 -10.27
N SER A 95 -2.44 4.57 -9.71
CA SER A 95 -2.18 3.36 -10.48
C SER A 95 -3.48 2.76 -11.01
N THR A 96 -3.41 1.90 -12.04
CA THR A 96 -4.60 1.23 -12.55
C THR A 96 -5.41 0.63 -11.40
N PRO A 97 -6.68 1.03 -11.22
CA PRO A 97 -7.51 0.55 -10.11
C PRO A 97 -7.77 -0.95 -10.22
N LEU A 98 -7.94 -1.58 -9.06
CA LEU A 98 -8.39 -2.96 -9.00
C LEU A 98 -9.90 -2.99 -9.23
N ASP A 99 -10.31 -3.40 -10.42
CA ASP A 99 -11.71 -3.59 -10.79
C ASP A 99 -11.93 -5.05 -11.19
N VAL A 100 -12.80 -5.72 -10.48
CA VAL A 100 -13.22 -7.12 -10.71
C VAL A 100 -14.73 -7.27 -10.87
N ASP A 101 -15.45 -6.14 -10.94
CA ASP A 101 -16.90 -6.13 -11.05
C ASP A 101 -17.34 -6.83 -12.35
N GLY A 102 -18.32 -7.70 -12.21
CA GLY A 102 -18.87 -8.48 -13.34
C GLY A 102 -18.00 -9.67 -13.80
N MET A 103 -16.81 -9.88 -13.22
CA MET A 103 -16.01 -11.06 -13.54
C MET A 103 -16.55 -12.31 -12.84
N PRO A 104 -16.56 -13.50 -13.51
CA PRO A 104 -16.81 -14.78 -12.84
C PRO A 104 -15.79 -15.04 -11.70
N PRO A 105 -16.17 -15.75 -10.62
CA PRO A 105 -15.29 -15.97 -9.46
C PRO A 105 -13.90 -16.52 -9.78
N ASP A 106 -13.81 -17.49 -10.70
CA ASP A 106 -12.52 -18.06 -11.11
C ASP A 106 -11.65 -17.04 -11.84
N ALA A 107 -12.25 -16.20 -12.69
CA ALA A 107 -11.54 -15.11 -13.36
C ALA A 107 -11.08 -14.02 -12.38
N GLN A 108 -11.91 -13.70 -11.37
CA GLN A 108 -11.51 -12.81 -10.27
C GLN A 108 -10.29 -13.38 -9.53
N ALA A 109 -10.32 -14.65 -9.15
CA ALA A 109 -9.23 -15.31 -8.44
C ALA A 109 -7.93 -15.29 -9.28
N ASP A 110 -8.04 -15.57 -10.58
CA ASP A 110 -6.91 -15.54 -11.51
C ASP A 110 -6.33 -14.14 -11.72
N TYR A 111 -7.16 -13.09 -11.68
CA TYR A 111 -6.69 -11.72 -11.78
C TYR A 111 -6.08 -11.23 -10.46
N LEU A 112 -6.75 -11.46 -9.34
CA LEU A 112 -6.34 -11.00 -8.00
C LEU A 112 -4.99 -11.56 -7.56
N LYS A 113 -4.59 -12.75 -8.01
CA LYS A 113 -3.27 -13.32 -7.68
C LYS A 113 -2.11 -12.44 -8.14
N HIS A 114 -2.32 -11.55 -9.13
CA HIS A 114 -1.32 -10.62 -9.62
C HIS A 114 -1.21 -9.33 -8.80
N PHE A 115 -2.04 -9.14 -7.76
CA PHE A 115 -2.03 -7.94 -6.90
C PHE A 115 -1.44 -8.22 -5.51
N ARG A 116 -0.40 -9.02 -5.44
CA ARG A 116 0.27 -9.43 -4.21
C ARG A 116 1.66 -8.79 -4.07
N ALA A 117 2.28 -8.96 -2.91
CA ALA A 117 3.57 -8.37 -2.59
C ALA A 117 4.68 -8.69 -3.61
N ASP A 118 4.69 -9.89 -4.16
CA ASP A 118 5.69 -10.31 -5.17
C ASP A 118 5.55 -9.53 -6.49
N SER A 119 4.33 -9.25 -6.92
CA SER A 119 4.09 -8.43 -8.12
C SER A 119 4.43 -6.95 -7.87
N ILE A 120 4.13 -6.43 -6.67
CA ILE A 120 4.52 -5.07 -6.26
C ILE A 120 6.05 -4.91 -6.27
N VAL A 121 6.77 -5.91 -5.80
CA VAL A 121 8.24 -5.91 -5.84
C VAL A 121 8.78 -5.94 -7.27
N ARG A 122 8.17 -6.72 -8.15
CA ARG A 122 8.55 -6.76 -9.57
C ARG A 122 8.26 -5.43 -10.29
N ASP A 123 7.15 -4.75 -9.94
CA ASP A 123 6.89 -3.39 -10.42
C ASP A 123 7.97 -2.42 -9.96
N ALA A 124 8.33 -2.47 -8.68
CA ALA A 124 9.37 -1.63 -8.13
C ALA A 124 10.72 -1.87 -8.83
N GLU A 125 11.11 -3.13 -9.08
CA GLU A 125 12.33 -3.45 -9.83
C GLU A 125 12.27 -2.97 -11.29
N PHE A 126 11.13 -3.11 -11.95
CA PHE A 126 10.93 -2.57 -13.28
C PHE A 126 11.16 -1.04 -13.29
N ILE A 127 10.53 -0.33 -12.35
CA ILE A 127 10.65 1.13 -12.21
C ILE A 127 12.10 1.53 -11.88
N ARG A 128 12.78 0.78 -11.01
CA ARG A 128 14.19 1.02 -10.68
C ARG A 128 15.07 0.99 -11.93
N VAL A 129 14.88 -0.02 -12.78
CA VAL A 129 15.63 -0.17 -14.03
C VAL A 129 15.29 0.94 -15.03
N GLU A 130 14.01 1.28 -15.19
CA GLU A 130 13.55 2.37 -16.08
C GLU A 130 14.08 3.74 -15.66
N LEU A 131 14.26 3.97 -14.36
CA LEU A 131 14.88 5.19 -13.81
C LEU A 131 16.42 5.16 -13.88
N GLY A 132 17.03 4.07 -14.33
CA GLY A 132 18.49 3.91 -14.41
C GLY A 132 19.16 3.81 -13.02
N VAL A 133 18.42 3.47 -11.99
CA VAL A 133 18.90 3.40 -10.60
C VAL A 133 19.54 2.03 -10.34
N ARG A 134 20.81 2.01 -9.98
CA ARG A 134 21.53 0.77 -9.71
C ARG A 134 20.99 0.06 -8.46
N GLN A 135 20.85 0.78 -7.38
CA GLN A 135 20.31 0.33 -6.10
C GLN A 135 19.60 1.49 -5.41
N TRP A 136 18.55 1.19 -4.67
CA TRP A 136 17.85 2.16 -3.85
C TRP A 136 17.58 1.62 -2.45
N SER A 137 17.28 2.50 -1.51
CA SER A 137 16.73 2.14 -0.22
C SER A 137 15.22 1.96 -0.31
N VAL A 138 14.65 1.12 0.53
CA VAL A 138 13.19 0.94 0.63
C VAL A 138 12.72 1.16 2.06
N LEU A 139 11.58 1.85 2.20
CA LEU A 139 10.88 2.05 3.48
C LEU A 139 9.48 1.46 3.36
N GLY A 140 9.19 0.42 4.13
CA GLY A 140 7.87 -0.23 4.18
C GLY A 140 7.16 -0.01 5.50
N GLN A 141 5.92 0.45 5.43
CA GLN A 141 5.05 0.59 6.59
C GLN A 141 3.94 -0.45 6.54
N SER A 142 3.69 -1.17 7.66
CA SER A 142 2.61 -2.16 7.76
C SER A 142 2.66 -3.19 6.63
N PHE A 143 1.68 -3.28 5.72
CA PHE A 143 1.73 -4.13 4.54
C PHE A 143 2.96 -3.85 3.65
N GLY A 144 3.43 -2.59 3.59
CA GLY A 144 4.69 -2.26 2.95
C GLY A 144 5.89 -3.00 3.55
N GLY A 145 5.85 -3.35 4.85
CA GLY A 145 6.85 -4.22 5.49
C GLY A 145 6.84 -5.64 4.93
N PHE A 146 5.67 -6.19 4.61
CA PHE A 146 5.56 -7.48 3.87
C PHE A 146 6.19 -7.36 2.48
N CYS A 147 5.95 -6.24 1.79
CA CYS A 147 6.58 -5.99 0.48
C CYS A 147 8.09 -5.90 0.60
N VAL A 148 8.63 -5.22 1.63
CA VAL A 148 10.09 -5.14 1.87
C VAL A 148 10.67 -6.51 2.18
N THR A 149 10.02 -7.33 3.02
CA THR A 149 10.45 -8.70 3.30
C THR A 149 10.49 -9.56 2.03
N THR A 150 9.47 -9.39 1.18
CA THR A 150 9.41 -10.05 -0.14
C THR A 150 10.53 -9.55 -1.06
N TYR A 151 10.82 -8.25 -1.04
CA TYR A 151 11.88 -7.63 -1.83
C TYR A 151 13.26 -8.19 -1.47
N LEU A 152 13.56 -8.30 -0.16
CA LEU A 152 14.79 -8.93 0.34
C LEU A 152 14.96 -10.38 -0.15
N SER A 153 13.86 -11.07 -0.39
CA SER A 153 13.87 -12.45 -0.89
C SER A 153 14.00 -12.55 -2.41
N LEU A 154 13.32 -11.66 -3.17
CA LEU A 154 13.25 -11.78 -4.63
C LEU A 154 14.34 -10.99 -5.36
N ALA A 155 14.70 -9.81 -4.86
CA ALA A 155 15.60 -8.89 -5.56
C ALA A 155 16.54 -8.12 -4.60
N PRO A 156 17.26 -8.79 -3.69
CA PRO A 156 18.13 -8.09 -2.71
C PRO A 156 19.25 -7.29 -3.38
N HIS A 157 19.63 -7.65 -4.61
CA HIS A 157 20.67 -6.94 -5.38
C HIS A 157 20.27 -5.51 -5.77
N GLY A 158 18.97 -5.21 -5.87
CA GLY A 158 18.42 -3.87 -6.13
C GLY A 158 18.38 -2.97 -4.91
N LEU A 159 18.71 -3.50 -3.70
CA LEU A 159 18.59 -2.80 -2.44
C LEU A 159 19.94 -2.31 -1.91
N ALA A 160 20.00 -1.04 -1.52
CA ALA A 160 21.09 -0.46 -0.73
C ALA A 160 20.80 -0.59 0.77
N ALA A 161 19.54 -0.36 1.19
CA ALA A 161 19.07 -0.53 2.56
C ALA A 161 17.58 -0.85 2.58
N ALA A 162 17.12 -1.48 3.66
CA ALA A 162 15.71 -1.84 3.87
C ALA A 162 15.26 -1.41 5.27
N TYR A 163 14.21 -0.59 5.33
CA TYR A 163 13.61 -0.08 6.55
C TYR A 163 12.18 -0.61 6.68
N ILE A 164 11.84 -1.21 7.82
CA ILE A 164 10.54 -1.79 8.08
C ILE A 164 9.95 -1.16 9.34
N THR A 165 8.81 -0.47 9.19
CA THR A 165 8.05 0.12 10.29
C THR A 165 6.75 -0.64 10.51
N GLY A 166 6.83 -1.78 11.20
CA GLY A 166 5.75 -2.75 11.32
C GLY A 166 5.65 -3.69 10.11
N GLY A 167 4.74 -4.66 10.17
CA GLY A 167 4.47 -5.56 9.05
C GLY A 167 5.54 -6.64 8.83
N LEU A 168 6.18 -7.13 9.89
CA LEU A 168 7.00 -8.33 9.81
C LEU A 168 6.09 -9.57 9.91
N PRO A 169 6.00 -10.40 8.85
CA PRO A 169 5.19 -11.62 8.90
C PRO A 169 5.89 -12.71 9.72
N PRO A 170 5.14 -13.57 10.43
CA PRO A 170 5.68 -14.81 10.97
C PRO A 170 5.86 -15.82 9.82
N VAL A 171 7.07 -15.88 9.27
CA VAL A 171 7.37 -16.68 8.06
C VAL A 171 7.29 -18.19 8.28
N ASP A 172 7.34 -18.66 9.52
CA ASP A 172 7.32 -20.06 9.95
C ASP A 172 5.94 -20.54 10.45
N ARG A 173 4.89 -19.71 10.31
CA ARG A 173 3.55 -19.98 10.82
C ARG A 173 2.49 -19.92 9.73
N HIS A 174 1.53 -20.84 9.81
CA HIS A 174 0.33 -20.73 8.99
C HIS A 174 -0.54 -19.55 9.42
N ILE A 175 -1.22 -18.93 8.47
CA ILE A 175 -2.08 -17.74 8.73
C ILE A 175 -3.15 -18.01 9.79
N ASP A 176 -3.68 -19.23 9.86
CA ASP A 176 -4.67 -19.64 10.86
C ASP A 176 -4.16 -19.52 12.30
N ASP A 177 -2.85 -19.76 12.53
CA ASP A 177 -2.27 -19.64 13.87
C ASP A 177 -2.24 -18.17 14.32
N VAL A 178 -1.98 -17.27 13.37
CA VAL A 178 -2.03 -15.81 13.60
C VAL A 178 -3.46 -15.39 13.95
N TYR A 179 -4.45 -15.84 13.17
CA TYR A 179 -5.85 -15.53 13.44
C TYR A 179 -6.35 -16.13 14.76
N ARG A 180 -6.01 -17.39 15.09
CA ARG A 180 -6.37 -17.99 16.40
C ARG A 180 -5.84 -17.16 17.56
N ALA A 181 -4.59 -16.70 17.50
CA ALA A 181 -4.01 -15.86 18.53
C ALA A 181 -4.69 -14.48 18.63
N THR A 182 -5.02 -13.88 17.49
CA THR A 182 -5.66 -12.57 17.39
C THR A 182 -7.10 -12.62 17.87
N TYR A 183 -7.90 -13.59 17.40
CA TYR A 183 -9.29 -13.77 17.82
C TYR A 183 -9.43 -14.02 19.32
N LYS A 184 -8.54 -14.83 19.92
CA LYS A 184 -8.53 -15.03 21.38
C LYS A 184 -8.43 -13.71 22.14
N ARG A 185 -7.57 -12.79 21.68
CA ARG A 185 -7.40 -11.46 22.29
C ARG A 185 -8.58 -10.54 22.02
N ALA A 186 -9.14 -10.57 20.79
CA ALA A 186 -10.31 -9.77 20.42
C ALA A 186 -11.53 -10.17 21.27
N LEU A 187 -11.80 -11.47 21.42
CA LEU A 187 -12.88 -11.99 22.27
C LEU A 187 -12.70 -11.57 23.73
N ALA A 188 -11.49 -11.67 24.29
CA ALA A 188 -11.21 -11.23 25.64
C ALA A 188 -11.49 -9.74 25.85
N ARG A 189 -11.14 -8.89 24.85
CA ARG A 189 -11.45 -7.45 24.86
C ARG A 189 -12.95 -7.19 24.76
N ASN A 190 -13.67 -7.92 23.92
CA ASN A 190 -15.12 -7.81 23.80
C ASN A 190 -15.80 -8.20 25.11
N HIS A 191 -15.36 -9.26 25.76
CA HIS A 191 -15.87 -9.65 27.07
C HIS A 191 -15.63 -8.56 28.12
N ALA A 192 -14.45 -8.00 28.19
CA ALA A 192 -14.12 -6.90 29.10
C ALA A 192 -14.96 -5.63 28.81
N TYR A 193 -15.18 -5.31 27.54
CA TYR A 193 -16.04 -4.20 27.13
C TYR A 193 -17.48 -4.38 27.63
N TYR A 194 -18.10 -5.52 27.31
CA TYR A 194 -19.48 -5.78 27.72
C TYR A 194 -19.64 -6.07 29.22
N ALA A 195 -18.58 -6.44 29.92
CA ALA A 195 -18.61 -6.46 31.39
C ALA A 195 -18.68 -5.05 32.00
N ARG A 196 -18.03 -4.08 31.31
CA ARG A 196 -18.06 -2.66 31.72
C ARG A 196 -19.33 -1.93 31.27
N TYR A 197 -19.87 -2.31 30.10
CA TYR A 197 -21.02 -1.68 29.47
C TYR A 197 -22.05 -2.74 29.07
N PRO A 198 -22.78 -3.32 30.05
CA PRO A 198 -23.68 -4.48 29.79
C PRO A 198 -24.84 -4.13 28.84
N ASP A 199 -25.39 -2.91 28.94
CA ASP A 199 -26.55 -2.46 28.14
C ASP A 199 -26.19 -2.31 26.64
N ASP A 200 -24.92 -2.19 26.31
CA ASP A 200 -24.50 -2.04 24.90
C ASP A 200 -24.66 -3.33 24.09
N ARG A 201 -24.83 -4.49 24.74
CA ARG A 201 -25.18 -5.73 24.03
C ARG A 201 -26.49 -5.61 23.26
N ASP A 202 -27.50 -5.08 23.92
CA ASP A 202 -28.82 -4.95 23.33
C ASP A 202 -28.84 -3.82 22.30
N ARG A 203 -28.12 -2.73 22.55
CA ARG A 203 -27.95 -1.65 21.58
C ARG A 203 -27.27 -2.12 20.29
N VAL A 204 -26.20 -2.90 20.41
CA VAL A 204 -25.50 -3.47 19.24
C VAL A 204 -26.39 -4.44 18.49
N ARG A 205 -27.14 -5.30 19.20
CA ARG A 205 -28.09 -6.22 18.56
C ARG A 205 -29.15 -5.46 17.75
N THR A 206 -29.79 -4.47 18.35
CA THR A 206 -30.79 -3.63 17.66
C THR A 206 -30.21 -2.94 16.45
N LEU A 207 -28.97 -2.45 16.53
CA LEU A 207 -28.28 -1.85 15.39
C LEU A 207 -28.05 -2.85 14.25
N LEU A 208 -27.59 -4.06 14.56
CA LEU A 208 -27.38 -5.12 13.56
C LEU A 208 -28.69 -5.54 12.90
N GLU A 209 -29.76 -5.75 13.66
CA GLU A 209 -31.11 -6.07 13.15
C GLU A 209 -31.61 -4.97 12.20
N ARG A 210 -31.36 -3.72 12.54
CA ARG A 210 -31.71 -2.60 11.67
C ARG A 210 -30.92 -2.59 10.36
N LEU A 211 -29.59 -2.85 10.41
CA LEU A 211 -28.75 -2.94 9.23
C LEU A 211 -29.09 -4.13 8.32
N GLU A 212 -29.66 -5.19 8.87
CA GLU A 212 -30.13 -6.35 8.11
C GLU A 212 -31.48 -6.11 7.45
N SER A 213 -32.36 -5.31 8.09
CA SER A 213 -33.73 -5.09 7.65
C SER A 213 -33.94 -3.83 6.79
N GLU A 214 -33.05 -2.84 6.90
CA GLU A 214 -33.15 -1.56 6.18
C GLU A 214 -32.04 -1.40 5.13
N ASP A 215 -32.33 -0.72 4.02
CA ASP A 215 -31.30 -0.30 3.04
C ASP A 215 -30.73 1.06 3.45
N ILE A 216 -29.80 1.07 4.41
CA ILE A 216 -29.15 2.29 4.90
C ILE A 216 -27.98 2.60 4.00
N ARG A 217 -27.95 3.83 3.43
CA ARG A 217 -26.90 4.29 2.56
C ARG A 217 -26.08 5.41 3.20
N LEU A 218 -24.76 5.32 3.01
CA LEU A 218 -23.82 6.39 3.36
C LEU A 218 -23.93 7.54 2.36
N PRO A 219 -23.43 8.74 2.69
CA PRO A 219 -23.36 9.87 1.74
C PRO A 219 -22.59 9.56 0.46
N SER A 220 -21.67 8.58 0.47
CA SER A 220 -20.93 8.06 -0.68
C SER A 220 -21.81 7.24 -1.65
N GLY A 221 -23.02 6.82 -1.22
CA GLY A 221 -23.90 5.89 -1.95
C GLY A 221 -23.72 4.42 -1.53
N ASP A 222 -22.67 4.08 -0.79
CA ASP A 222 -22.41 2.72 -0.32
C ASP A 222 -23.48 2.25 0.66
N ARG A 223 -23.88 0.98 0.55
CA ARG A 223 -24.79 0.35 1.50
C ARG A 223 -24.05 0.00 2.80
N LEU A 224 -24.56 0.45 3.94
CA LEU A 224 -24.10 0.03 5.24
C LEU A 224 -24.67 -1.35 5.59
N THR A 225 -23.82 -2.30 5.89
CA THR A 225 -24.20 -3.69 6.21
C THR A 225 -23.75 -4.09 7.61
N ALA A 226 -24.34 -5.17 8.14
CA ALA A 226 -23.96 -5.77 9.43
C ALA A 226 -22.64 -6.58 9.35
N ARG A 227 -22.06 -6.73 8.17
CA ARG A 227 -20.84 -7.51 7.88
C ARG A 227 -19.70 -6.63 7.44
#